data_2bec5e485cf2afc7bc51fa3d35c9f143
#
_entry.id   2bec5e485cf2afc7bc51fa3d35c9f143
#
_cell.length_a   1.000
_cell.length_b   1.000
_cell.length_c   1.000
_cell.angle_alpha   90.00
_cell.angle_beta   90.00
_cell.angle_gamma   90.00
#
_symmetry.space_group_name_H-M   'P 1'
#
loop_
_entity.id
_entity.type
_entity.pdbx_description
1 polymer ?
#
loop_
_entity_poly.entity_id
_entity_poly.type
_entity_poly.pdbx_seq_one_letter_code
_entity_poly.pdbx_strand_id
1 'polypeptide(L)'
;MKIILPWPDARLSPNARLHWRAKVGPKQAAKIAAGHLTYAASRGLHDALEAMQASDEPIPMTITFYPPDKRHRDDDNMIGAFKSWRDGIADALSVNDRRFRPHYIFADPCKPGRVEVDISPISTGEHAENELQEHEVFAMQKNGPSGALTPPSRDQLADRGAN
;
A
#
# COMPACT_ATOMS: atom_id res chain seq x y z
N MET A 1 2.43 -9.22 6.95
CA MET A 1 1.13 -9.90 7.25
C MET A 1 0.05 -9.33 6.35
N LYS A 2 -0.70 -10.19 5.65
CA LYS A 2 -1.77 -9.77 4.74
C LYS A 2 -3.15 -10.11 5.29
N ILE A 3 -4.06 -9.12 5.32
CA ILE A 3 -5.44 -9.27 5.77
C ILE A 3 -6.36 -8.91 4.61
N ILE A 4 -7.31 -9.79 4.29
CA ILE A 4 -8.31 -9.55 3.24
C ILE A 4 -9.65 -9.26 3.90
N LEU A 5 -10.15 -8.04 3.69
CA LEU A 5 -11.38 -7.53 4.26
C LEU A 5 -12.46 -7.41 3.17
N PRO A 6 -13.73 -7.64 3.48
CA PRO A 6 -14.80 -7.35 2.53
C PRO A 6 -14.90 -5.86 2.24
N TRP A 7 -15.52 -5.50 1.11
CA TRP A 7 -15.77 -4.10 0.77
C TRP A 7 -16.57 -3.42 1.89
N PRO A 8 -16.19 -2.19 2.31
CA PRO A 8 -16.88 -1.48 3.38
C PRO A 8 -18.37 -1.23 3.07
N ASP A 9 -19.22 -1.38 4.08
CA ASP A 9 -20.64 -1.04 3.97
C ASP A 9 -20.83 0.44 3.61
N ALA A 10 -21.68 0.73 2.64
CA ALA A 10 -21.95 2.10 2.19
C ALA A 10 -22.39 3.05 3.33
N ARG A 11 -23.00 2.50 4.39
CA ARG A 11 -23.39 3.25 5.61
C ARG A 11 -22.20 3.78 6.40
N LEU A 12 -21.00 3.24 6.18
CA LEU A 12 -19.76 3.70 6.83
C LEU A 12 -19.17 4.92 6.15
N SER A 13 -19.59 5.23 4.92
CA SER A 13 -19.12 6.44 4.21
C SER A 13 -19.39 7.70 5.04
N PRO A 14 -18.42 8.63 5.13
CA PRO A 14 -18.62 9.93 5.78
C PRO A 14 -19.84 10.68 5.23
N ASN A 15 -20.05 10.61 3.92
CA ASN A 15 -21.15 11.28 3.21
C ASN A 15 -22.50 10.55 3.29
N ALA A 16 -22.58 9.38 3.94
CA ALA A 16 -23.85 8.72 4.16
C ALA A 16 -24.76 9.58 5.06
N ARG A 17 -25.85 10.12 4.49
CA ARG A 17 -26.84 10.95 5.19
C ARG A 17 -27.72 10.10 6.09
N LEU A 18 -27.11 9.48 7.11
CA LEU A 18 -27.78 8.63 8.07
C LEU A 18 -27.68 9.22 9.47
N HIS A 19 -28.75 9.06 10.26
CA HIS A 19 -28.68 9.36 11.67
C HIS A 19 -27.55 8.54 12.33
N TRP A 20 -26.83 9.10 13.28
CA TRP A 20 -25.65 8.48 13.90
C TRP A 20 -25.92 7.07 14.46
N ARG A 21 -27.13 6.84 15.03
CA ARG A 21 -27.57 5.52 15.55
C ARG A 21 -27.56 4.43 14.47
N ALA A 22 -27.93 4.78 13.23
CA ALA A 22 -27.94 3.84 12.11
C ALA A 22 -26.51 3.41 11.70
N LYS A 23 -25.49 4.18 12.05
CA LYS A 23 -24.09 3.87 11.79
C LYS A 23 -23.44 3.01 12.86
N VAL A 24 -24.03 2.89 14.08
CA VAL A 24 -23.43 2.15 15.21
C VAL A 24 -23.25 0.67 14.88
N GLY A 25 -24.34 0.00 14.46
CA GLY A 25 -24.28 -1.43 14.11
C GLY A 25 -23.24 -1.76 13.01
N PRO A 26 -23.26 -1.07 11.85
CA PRO A 26 -22.24 -1.27 10.81
C PRO A 26 -20.81 -1.02 11.29
N LYS A 27 -20.55 0.00 12.11
CA LYS A 27 -19.22 0.25 12.69
C LYS A 27 -18.75 -0.88 13.58
N GLN A 28 -19.63 -1.34 14.47
CA GLN A 28 -19.35 -2.45 15.36
C GLN A 28 -19.07 -3.73 14.58
N ALA A 29 -19.91 -4.05 13.59
CA ALA A 29 -19.74 -5.22 12.74
C ALA A 29 -18.40 -5.19 11.98
N ALA A 30 -18.05 -4.04 11.41
CA ALA A 30 -16.77 -3.86 10.72
C ALA A 30 -15.58 -4.07 11.66
N LYS A 31 -15.63 -3.48 12.87
CA LYS A 31 -14.59 -3.61 13.88
C LYS A 31 -14.38 -5.07 14.32
N ILE A 32 -15.47 -5.78 14.62
CA ILE A 32 -15.44 -7.20 15.03
C ILE A 32 -14.89 -8.07 13.89
N ALA A 33 -15.38 -7.90 12.66
CA ALA A 33 -14.94 -8.67 11.52
C ALA A 33 -13.44 -8.43 11.21
N ALA A 34 -12.98 -7.18 11.30
CA ALA A 34 -11.55 -6.86 11.19
C ALA A 34 -10.74 -7.60 12.25
N GLY A 35 -11.19 -7.61 13.50
CA GLY A 35 -10.52 -8.32 14.59
C GLY A 35 -10.35 -9.80 14.29
N HIS A 36 -11.42 -10.47 13.87
CA HIS A 36 -11.37 -11.90 13.56
C HIS A 36 -10.44 -12.21 12.38
N LEU A 37 -10.50 -11.41 11.31
CA LEU A 37 -9.66 -11.61 10.13
C LEU A 37 -8.19 -11.31 10.42
N THR A 38 -7.91 -10.31 11.24
CA THR A 38 -6.55 -10.00 11.71
C THR A 38 -6.00 -11.13 12.56
N TYR A 39 -6.77 -11.63 13.51
CA TYR A 39 -6.36 -12.78 14.34
C TYR A 39 -6.07 -14.01 13.49
N ALA A 40 -6.91 -14.29 12.47
CA ALA A 40 -6.66 -15.40 11.56
C ALA A 40 -5.38 -15.22 10.73
N ALA A 41 -5.10 -14.00 10.28
CA ALA A 41 -3.92 -13.66 9.49
C ALA A 41 -2.62 -13.62 10.32
N SER A 42 -2.73 -13.41 11.64
CA SER A 42 -1.59 -13.34 12.55
C SER A 42 -1.11 -14.69 13.08
N ARG A 43 -1.81 -15.78 12.73
CA ARG A 43 -1.42 -17.13 13.16
C ARG A 43 0.00 -17.46 12.71
N GLY A 44 0.83 -17.92 13.66
CA GLY A 44 2.23 -18.26 13.40
C GLY A 44 3.20 -17.07 13.37
N LEU A 45 2.72 -15.86 13.67
CA LEU A 45 3.54 -14.64 13.70
C LEU A 45 3.76 -14.12 15.14
N HIS A 46 3.80 -15.02 16.12
CA HIS A 46 3.84 -14.67 17.53
C HIS A 46 5.00 -13.72 17.88
N ASP A 47 6.23 -14.11 17.51
CA ASP A 47 7.43 -13.34 17.84
C ASP A 47 7.41 -11.94 17.18
N ALA A 48 6.92 -11.86 15.92
CA ALA A 48 6.78 -10.58 15.22
C ALA A 48 5.72 -9.68 15.86
N LEU A 49 4.64 -10.26 16.41
CA LEU A 49 3.61 -9.52 17.13
C LEU A 49 4.11 -9.04 18.48
N GLU A 50 4.84 -9.86 19.24
CA GLU A 50 5.46 -9.43 20.49
C GLU A 50 6.43 -8.28 20.25
N ALA A 51 7.30 -8.39 19.25
CA ALA A 51 8.22 -7.31 18.88
C ALA A 51 7.47 -6.03 18.50
N MET A 52 6.37 -6.16 17.73
CA MET A 52 5.53 -5.02 17.35
C MET A 52 4.85 -4.37 18.56
N GLN A 53 4.39 -5.17 19.53
CA GLN A 53 3.73 -4.68 20.74
C GLN A 53 4.71 -4.03 21.71
N ALA A 54 5.92 -4.56 21.83
CA ALA A 54 6.98 -4.05 22.70
C ALA A 54 7.63 -2.75 22.19
N SER A 55 7.48 -2.44 20.90
CA SER A 55 8.05 -1.25 20.27
C SER A 55 7.03 -0.12 20.20
N ASP A 56 7.51 1.13 20.22
CA ASP A 56 6.73 2.33 19.88
C ASP A 56 6.94 2.80 18.43
N GLU A 57 7.71 2.05 17.63
CA GLU A 57 8.03 2.40 16.26
C GLU A 57 6.77 2.51 15.37
N PRO A 58 6.80 3.37 14.35
CA PRO A 58 5.75 3.44 13.35
C PRO A 58 5.54 2.09 12.65
N ILE A 59 4.28 1.74 12.39
CA ILE A 59 3.90 0.49 11.72
C ILE A 59 3.47 0.81 10.28
N PRO A 60 4.29 0.50 9.27
CA PRO A 60 3.91 0.66 7.87
C PRO A 60 2.72 -0.23 7.54
N MET A 61 1.73 0.35 6.86
CA MET A 61 0.49 -0.32 6.48
C MET A 61 0.10 0.08 5.06
N THR A 62 0.09 -0.84 4.13
CA THR A 62 -0.43 -0.61 2.77
C THR A 62 -1.87 -1.08 2.69
N ILE A 63 -2.77 -0.21 2.23
CA ILE A 63 -4.21 -0.47 2.14
C ILE A 63 -4.62 -0.33 0.69
N THR A 64 -4.95 -1.45 0.05
CA THR A 64 -5.37 -1.49 -1.35
C THR A 64 -6.89 -1.70 -1.45
N PHE A 65 -7.57 -0.74 -2.07
CA PHE A 65 -9.01 -0.79 -2.31
C PHE A 65 -9.29 -1.38 -3.69
N TYR A 66 -10.06 -2.47 -3.74
CA TYR A 66 -10.59 -3.09 -4.97
C TYR A 66 -12.11 -2.91 -5.00
N PRO A 67 -12.64 -1.85 -5.64
CA PRO A 67 -14.07 -1.59 -5.68
C PRO A 67 -14.87 -2.73 -6.34
N PRO A 68 -16.15 -2.96 -5.98
CA PRO A 68 -16.97 -4.00 -6.59
C PRO A 68 -17.41 -3.67 -8.02
N ASP A 69 -17.30 -2.42 -8.44
CA ASP A 69 -17.73 -1.92 -9.76
C ASP A 69 -16.97 -0.65 -10.16
N LYS A 70 -17.15 -0.19 -11.40
CA LYS A 70 -16.49 0.99 -11.99
C LYS A 70 -17.10 2.34 -11.61
N ARG A 71 -18.03 2.40 -10.66
CA ARG A 71 -18.61 3.69 -10.23
C ARG A 71 -17.53 4.56 -9.65
N HIS A 72 -17.54 5.83 -10.01
CA HIS A 72 -16.63 6.81 -9.40
C HIS A 72 -16.89 6.88 -7.88
N ARG A 73 -15.82 6.89 -7.11
CA ARG A 73 -15.82 7.02 -5.65
C ARG A 73 -14.71 7.98 -5.27
N ASP A 74 -15.04 8.87 -4.34
CA ASP A 74 -14.03 9.78 -3.79
C ASP A 74 -13.13 9.01 -2.82
N ASP A 75 -11.84 9.21 -2.92
CA ASP A 75 -10.82 8.54 -2.11
C ASP A 75 -11.05 8.78 -0.62
N ASP A 76 -11.34 10.03 -0.23
CA ASP A 76 -11.63 10.41 1.16
C ASP A 76 -12.81 9.63 1.74
N ASN A 77 -13.84 9.35 0.92
CA ASN A 77 -14.99 8.57 1.34
C ASN A 77 -14.64 7.10 1.56
N MET A 78 -13.77 6.52 0.72
CA MET A 78 -13.28 5.15 0.87
C MET A 78 -12.40 5.03 2.12
N ILE A 79 -11.46 5.96 2.30
CA ILE A 79 -10.59 6.04 3.49
C ILE A 79 -11.43 6.21 4.76
N GLY A 80 -12.40 7.12 4.75
CA GLY A 80 -13.29 7.35 5.90
C GLY A 80 -14.16 6.14 6.24
N ALA A 81 -14.67 5.42 5.24
CA ALA A 81 -15.43 4.19 5.45
C ALA A 81 -14.57 3.06 6.05
N PHE A 82 -13.27 3.06 5.77
CA PHE A 82 -12.31 2.07 6.26
C PHE A 82 -11.93 2.27 7.75
N LYS A 83 -12.20 3.44 8.34
CA LYS A 83 -11.76 3.75 9.71
C LYS A 83 -12.10 2.67 10.74
N SER A 84 -13.34 2.16 10.73
CA SER A 84 -13.78 1.14 11.72
C SER A 84 -13.06 -0.20 11.55
N TRP A 85 -12.61 -0.54 10.33
CA TRP A 85 -11.77 -1.69 10.06
C TRP A 85 -10.38 -1.50 10.66
N ARG A 86 -9.77 -0.32 10.47
CA ARG A 86 -8.46 0.02 11.02
C ARG A 86 -8.46 -0.04 12.55
N ASP A 87 -9.52 0.47 13.18
CA ASP A 87 -9.70 0.41 14.64
C ASP A 87 -9.76 -1.06 15.12
N GLY A 88 -10.45 -1.94 14.38
CA GLY A 88 -10.52 -3.38 14.69
C GLY A 88 -9.19 -4.13 14.49
N ILE A 89 -8.40 -3.74 13.50
CA ILE A 89 -7.04 -4.26 13.28
C ILE A 89 -6.14 -3.87 14.46
N ALA A 90 -6.16 -2.60 14.86
CA ALA A 90 -5.36 -2.10 15.98
C ALA A 90 -5.67 -2.83 17.29
N ASP A 91 -6.96 -3.02 17.60
CA ASP A 91 -7.40 -3.76 18.78
C ASP A 91 -6.90 -5.22 18.75
N ALA A 92 -7.03 -5.90 17.61
CA ALA A 92 -6.62 -7.30 17.49
C ALA A 92 -5.10 -7.50 17.60
N LEU A 93 -4.32 -6.51 17.14
CA LEU A 93 -2.86 -6.51 17.26
C LEU A 93 -2.38 -5.97 18.62
N SER A 94 -3.30 -5.46 19.47
CA SER A 94 -2.99 -4.80 20.75
C SER A 94 -2.00 -3.65 20.60
N VAL A 95 -2.15 -2.86 19.53
CA VAL A 95 -1.31 -1.69 19.24
C VAL A 95 -2.16 -0.41 19.19
N ASN A 96 -1.53 0.75 19.44
CA ASN A 96 -2.20 2.03 19.25
C ASN A 96 -2.34 2.34 17.74
N ASP A 97 -3.54 2.66 17.27
CA ASP A 97 -3.84 2.98 15.87
C ASP A 97 -3.06 4.20 15.33
N ARG A 98 -2.58 5.06 16.24
CA ARG A 98 -1.72 6.21 15.90
C ARG A 98 -0.35 5.82 15.36
N ARG A 99 0.10 4.59 15.62
CA ARG A 99 1.36 4.07 15.11
C ARG A 99 1.28 3.68 13.65
N PHE A 100 0.10 3.38 13.13
CA PHE A 100 -0.06 3.05 11.72
C PHE A 100 0.35 4.21 10.82
N ARG A 101 1.13 3.88 9.80
CA ARG A 101 1.53 4.78 8.71
C ARG A 101 0.91 4.24 7.42
N PRO A 102 -0.36 4.63 7.14
CA PRO A 102 -1.08 4.07 6.01
C PRO A 102 -0.59 4.66 4.69
N HIS A 103 -0.37 3.78 3.72
CA HIS A 103 -0.24 4.07 2.30
C HIS A 103 -1.47 3.52 1.59
N TYR A 104 -2.19 4.38 0.83
CA TYR A 104 -3.43 4.00 0.18
C TYR A 104 -3.24 3.79 -1.31
N ILE A 105 -3.72 2.67 -1.83
CA ILE A 105 -3.71 2.29 -3.25
C ILE A 105 -5.16 2.07 -3.70
N PHE A 106 -5.53 2.68 -4.81
CA PHE A 106 -6.85 2.52 -5.45
C PHE A 106 -6.68 1.72 -6.72
N ALA A 107 -7.07 0.45 -6.66
CA ALA A 107 -6.87 -0.53 -7.72
C ALA A 107 -8.12 -0.65 -8.61
N ASP A 108 -7.97 -1.37 -9.72
CA ASP A 108 -9.06 -1.69 -10.60
C ASP A 108 -10.17 -2.47 -9.90
N PRO A 109 -11.44 -2.27 -10.31
CA PRO A 109 -12.57 -2.98 -9.74
C PRO A 109 -12.46 -4.49 -9.87
N CYS A 110 -12.88 -5.21 -8.83
CA CYS A 110 -13.00 -6.67 -8.83
C CYS A 110 -14.30 -7.13 -8.19
N LYS A 111 -14.74 -8.36 -8.49
CA LYS A 111 -15.92 -9.00 -7.88
C LYS A 111 -15.51 -10.26 -7.13
N PRO A 112 -15.88 -10.39 -5.86
CA PRO A 112 -16.46 -9.36 -4.98
C PRO A 112 -15.46 -8.26 -4.66
N GLY A 113 -15.97 -7.02 -4.41
CA GLY A 113 -15.12 -5.93 -3.94
C GLY A 113 -14.48 -6.26 -2.59
N ARG A 114 -13.26 -5.80 -2.37
CA ARG A 114 -12.50 -6.07 -1.14
C ARG A 114 -11.51 -4.97 -0.83
N VAL A 115 -10.97 -5.02 0.37
CA VAL A 115 -9.82 -4.21 0.78
C VAL A 115 -8.73 -5.17 1.24
N GLU A 116 -7.54 -5.01 0.73
CA GLU A 116 -6.37 -5.76 1.17
C GLU A 116 -5.49 -4.86 2.03
N VAL A 117 -5.08 -5.37 3.17
CA VAL A 117 -4.21 -4.66 4.11
C VAL A 117 -2.95 -5.46 4.30
N ASP A 118 -1.82 -4.87 3.92
CA ASP A 118 -0.50 -5.41 4.15
C ASP A 118 0.19 -4.64 5.27
N ILE A 119 0.55 -5.34 6.34
CA ILE A 119 1.31 -4.81 7.46
C ILE A 119 2.69 -5.47 7.41
N SER A 120 3.72 -4.67 7.15
CA SER A 120 5.09 -5.13 7.22
C SER A 120 5.49 -5.32 8.68
N PRO A 121 6.14 -6.45 9.04
CA PRO A 121 6.76 -6.55 10.36
C PRO A 121 7.79 -5.42 10.48
N ILE A 122 7.95 -4.90 11.70
CA ILE A 122 9.05 -3.97 11.98
C ILE A 122 10.33 -4.76 11.69
N SER A 123 11.03 -4.42 10.60
CA SER A 123 12.29 -5.07 10.29
C SER A 123 13.31 -4.65 11.34
N THR A 124 13.73 -5.58 12.17
CA THR A 124 14.95 -5.45 12.94
C THR A 124 16.11 -5.33 11.95
N GLY A 125 16.43 -4.11 11.55
CA GLY A 125 17.72 -3.67 11.03
C GLY A 125 18.29 -4.21 9.71
N GLU A 126 17.80 -5.31 9.13
CA GLU A 126 18.51 -5.99 8.02
C GLU A 126 17.95 -5.72 6.61
N HIS A 127 16.76 -5.10 6.47
CA HIS A 127 16.17 -4.86 5.15
C HIS A 127 16.30 -3.41 4.64
N ALA A 128 16.71 -2.46 5.47
CA ALA A 128 16.92 -1.07 5.03
C ALA A 128 18.13 -0.94 4.08
N GLU A 129 19.13 -1.83 4.19
CA GLU A 129 20.31 -1.80 3.33
C GLU A 129 20.05 -2.38 1.93
N ASN A 130 19.09 -3.28 1.79
CA ASN A 130 18.81 -3.93 0.49
C ASN A 130 17.96 -3.05 -0.44
N GLU A 131 17.02 -2.25 0.08
CA GLU A 131 16.25 -1.31 -0.74
C GLU A 131 17.11 -0.14 -1.25
N LEU A 132 18.11 0.29 -0.48
CA LEU A 132 19.05 1.34 -0.91
C LEU A 132 19.99 0.82 -2.01
N GLN A 133 20.42 -0.45 -1.96
CA GLN A 133 21.25 -1.05 -2.99
C GLN A 133 20.50 -1.26 -4.32
N GLU A 134 19.23 -1.67 -4.28
CA GLU A 134 18.43 -1.80 -5.50
C GLU A 134 18.15 -0.44 -6.18
N HIS A 135 17.94 0.62 -5.41
CA HIS A 135 17.78 1.97 -5.93
C HIS A 135 19.09 2.54 -6.54
N GLU A 136 20.24 2.25 -5.96
CA GLU A 136 21.55 2.68 -6.51
C GLU A 136 21.90 1.93 -7.80
N VAL A 137 21.65 0.62 -7.85
CA VAL A 137 21.88 -0.18 -9.06
C VAL A 137 20.97 0.27 -10.21
N PHE A 138 19.71 0.60 -9.94
CA PHE A 138 18.78 1.11 -10.96
C PHE A 138 19.16 2.53 -11.46
N ALA A 139 19.69 3.38 -10.56
CA ALA A 139 20.17 4.72 -10.92
C ALA A 139 21.45 4.67 -11.78
N MET A 140 22.36 3.73 -11.52
CA MET A 140 23.58 3.55 -12.31
C MET A 140 23.29 2.99 -13.72
N GLN A 141 22.25 2.18 -13.91
CA GLN A 141 21.86 1.68 -15.23
C GLN A 141 21.23 2.76 -16.14
N LYS A 142 20.69 3.85 -15.57
CA LYS A 142 20.13 4.98 -16.37
C LYS A 142 21.18 5.99 -16.83
N ASN A 143 22.35 6.02 -16.23
CA ASN A 143 23.43 6.99 -16.51
C ASN A 143 24.64 6.35 -17.21
N GLY A 144 24.42 5.39 -18.10
CA GLY A 144 25.46 4.88 -18.99
C GLY A 144 25.99 6.01 -19.90
N PRO A 145 27.31 6.06 -20.17
CA PRO A 145 27.90 7.15 -20.93
C PRO A 145 27.33 7.17 -22.35
N SER A 146 26.65 8.26 -22.70
CA SER A 146 26.26 8.60 -24.04
C SER A 146 27.54 8.79 -24.88
N GLY A 147 27.95 7.75 -25.60
CA GLY A 147 29.02 7.83 -26.58
C GLY A 147 28.63 8.78 -27.69
N ALA A 148 29.21 9.96 -27.69
CA ALA A 148 29.11 10.92 -28.76
C ALA A 148 29.76 10.32 -30.04
N LEU A 149 28.94 9.91 -30.98
CA LEU A 149 29.36 9.65 -32.37
C LEU A 149 29.57 10.99 -33.02
N THR A 150 30.84 11.40 -33.17
CA THR A 150 31.26 12.48 -34.03
C THR A 150 31.04 12.07 -35.49
N PRO A 151 30.37 12.88 -36.35
CA PRO A 151 30.25 12.61 -37.75
C PRO A 151 31.58 12.89 -38.46
N PRO A 152 31.96 12.12 -39.48
CA PRO A 152 33.21 12.33 -40.22
C PRO A 152 33.21 13.64 -41.01
N SER A 153 34.33 14.33 -40.96
CA SER A 153 34.62 15.57 -41.67
C SER A 153 34.46 15.42 -43.18
N ARG A 154 33.97 16.51 -43.81
CA ARG A 154 33.56 16.64 -45.20
C ARG A 154 34.72 16.93 -46.18
N ASP A 155 35.93 16.43 -45.91
CA ASP A 155 37.13 16.79 -46.67
C ASP A 155 37.89 15.62 -47.32
N GLN A 156 37.21 14.54 -47.71
CA GLN A 156 37.84 13.44 -48.48
C GLN A 156 37.01 12.95 -49.66
N LEU A 157 36.51 13.90 -50.47
CA LEU A 157 35.87 13.58 -51.73
C LEU A 157 36.27 14.63 -52.80
N ALA A 158 37.59 14.72 -53.06
CA ALA A 158 38.10 15.38 -54.24
C ALA A 158 39.43 14.71 -54.55
N ASP A 159 39.45 13.64 -55.30
CA ASP A 159 40.46 13.28 -56.33
C ASP A 159 40.18 11.84 -56.78
N ARG A 160 39.55 11.71 -57.94
CA ARG A 160 39.72 10.66 -58.97
C ARG A 160 38.70 10.88 -60.08
N GLY A 161 39.02 11.88 -60.90
CA GLY A 161 38.45 11.96 -62.23
C GLY A 161 39.54 11.79 -63.25
N ALA A 162 39.18 11.26 -64.36
CA ALA A 162 39.91 11.15 -65.62
C ALA A 162 40.82 9.91 -65.80
N ASN A 163 40.28 8.87 -66.40
CA ASN A 163 40.63 8.44 -67.77
C ASN A 163 39.64 7.38 -68.22
#